data_ca7a740c80241e8f07da14cbb27877bf
#
_entry.id   ca7a740c80241e8f07da14cbb27877bf
#
_cell.length_a   1.000
_cell.length_b   1.000
_cell.length_c   1.000
_cell.angle_alpha   90.00
_cell.angle_beta   90.00
_cell.angle_gamma   90.00
#
_symmetry.space_group_name_H-M   'P 1'
#
loop_
_entity.id
_entity.type
_entity.pdbx_description
1 polymer ?
#
loop_
_entity_poly.entity_id
_entity_poly.type
_entity_poly.pdbx_seq_one_letter_code
_entity_poly.pdbx_strand_id
1 'polypeptide(L)'
;MLPALRADLRLAPAAPDTDGSPMWTLFDPLRNQYFHLHVQGLRLIRNWRAGATAGEIAAEISRDGVPMKADEVAGMARFMAASNLTAAGTPQD
;
A
#
# COMPACT_ATOMS: atom_id res chain seq x y z
N MET A 1 -2.68 -14.83 -2.51
CA MET A 1 -2.22 -13.92 -3.59
C MET A 1 -2.81 -12.54 -3.39
N LEU A 2 -2.01 -11.52 -3.62
CA LEU A 2 -2.48 -10.15 -3.45
C LEU A 2 -3.22 -9.68 -4.69
N PRO A 3 -4.31 -8.92 -4.52
CA PRO A 3 -4.98 -8.30 -5.66
C PRO A 3 -4.17 -7.13 -6.20
N ALA A 4 -4.45 -6.71 -7.42
CA ALA A 4 -3.83 -5.53 -7.97
C ALA A 4 -4.40 -4.28 -7.27
N LEU A 5 -3.59 -3.23 -7.16
CA LEU A 5 -4.08 -1.93 -6.74
C LEU A 5 -4.73 -1.24 -7.93
N ARG A 6 -5.69 -0.37 -7.65
CA ARG A 6 -6.36 0.38 -8.73
C ARG A 6 -5.35 1.28 -9.43
N ALA A 7 -5.44 1.35 -10.75
CA ALA A 7 -4.50 2.12 -11.55
C ALA A 7 -4.69 3.63 -11.44
N ASP A 8 -5.84 4.07 -10.97
CA ASP A 8 -6.15 5.50 -10.83
C ASP A 8 -5.65 6.10 -9.51
N LEU A 9 -5.12 5.28 -8.60
CA LEU A 9 -4.57 5.79 -7.35
C LEU A 9 -3.33 6.63 -7.61
N ARG A 10 -3.17 7.71 -6.83
CA ARG A 10 -2.04 8.61 -6.97
C ARG A 10 -1.24 8.68 -5.68
N LEU A 11 0.07 8.65 -5.81
CA LEU A 11 0.98 8.73 -4.67
C LEU A 11 1.78 10.01 -4.79
N ALA A 12 1.77 10.82 -3.74
CA ALA A 12 2.45 12.10 -3.75
C ALA A 12 3.14 12.37 -2.41
N PRO A 13 4.27 13.10 -2.42
CA PRO A 13 4.88 13.51 -1.15
C PRO A 13 3.94 14.40 -0.36
N ALA A 14 3.99 14.27 0.95
CA ALA A 14 3.20 15.09 1.87
C ALA A 14 4.13 15.82 2.83
N ALA A 15 3.57 16.75 3.60
CA ALA A 15 4.34 17.45 4.61
C ALA A 15 4.86 16.44 5.65
N PRO A 16 6.11 16.62 6.16
CA PRO A 16 6.63 15.73 7.18
C PRO A 16 5.76 15.71 8.43
N ASP A 17 5.80 14.58 9.13
CA ASP A 17 5.13 14.45 10.40
C ASP A 17 5.77 15.37 11.44
N THR A 18 5.12 15.50 12.60
CA THR A 18 5.59 16.41 13.66
C THR A 18 6.98 16.05 14.16
N ASP A 19 7.39 14.79 14.05
CA ASP A 19 8.73 14.34 14.45
C ASP A 19 9.74 14.43 13.31
N GLY A 20 9.35 14.99 12.15
CA GLY A 20 10.22 15.09 11.00
C GLY A 20 10.25 13.88 10.09
N SER A 21 9.49 12.84 10.39
CA SER A 21 9.44 11.63 9.56
C SER A 21 8.82 11.92 8.20
N PRO A 22 9.38 11.36 7.11
CA PRO A 22 8.79 11.55 5.79
C PRO A 22 7.39 10.96 5.71
N MET A 23 6.50 11.65 5.02
CA MET A 23 5.13 11.22 4.83
C MET A 23 4.76 11.27 3.36
N TRP A 24 3.84 10.41 2.97
CA TRP A 24 3.28 10.43 1.62
C TRP A 24 1.77 10.34 1.71
N THR A 25 1.11 10.80 0.65
CA THR A 25 -0.34 10.73 0.55
C THR A 25 -0.72 9.84 -0.61
N LEU A 26 -1.55 8.85 -0.34
CA LEU A 26 -2.18 8.04 -1.38
C LEU A 26 -3.57 8.62 -1.61
N PHE A 27 -3.83 9.08 -2.84
CA PHE A 27 -5.07 9.73 -3.18
C PHE A 27 -5.95 8.82 -4.02
N ASP A 28 -7.21 8.68 -3.60
CA ASP A 28 -8.25 7.96 -4.35
C ASP A 28 -9.16 8.98 -5.02
N PRO A 29 -8.99 9.23 -6.33
CA PRO A 29 -9.79 10.26 -7.00
C PRO A 29 -11.25 9.90 -7.15
N LEU A 30 -11.57 8.61 -7.20
CA LEU A 30 -12.96 8.19 -7.34
C LEU A 30 -13.79 8.54 -6.11
N ARG A 31 -13.20 8.39 -4.92
CA ARG A 31 -13.89 8.65 -3.67
C ARG A 31 -13.47 9.95 -3.03
N ASN A 32 -12.51 10.64 -3.64
CA ASN A 32 -11.94 11.88 -3.12
C ASN A 32 -11.42 11.69 -1.68
N GLN A 33 -10.70 10.58 -1.47
CA GLN A 33 -10.15 10.24 -0.16
C GLN A 33 -8.64 10.26 -0.19
N TYR A 34 -8.05 10.62 0.95
CA TYR A 34 -6.61 10.69 1.12
C TYR A 34 -6.19 9.77 2.26
N PHE A 35 -5.09 9.05 2.05
CA PHE A 35 -4.52 8.17 3.06
C PHE A 35 -3.08 8.58 3.29
N HIS A 36 -2.70 8.78 4.54
CA HIS A 36 -1.34 9.15 4.88
C HIS A 36 -0.49 7.92 5.10
N LEU A 37 0.71 7.90 4.49
CA LEU A 37 1.61 6.77 4.55
C LEU A 37 2.95 7.20 5.11
N HIS A 38 3.52 6.35 5.98
CA HIS A 38 4.91 6.45 6.40
C HIS A 38 5.77 5.62 5.45
N VAL A 39 7.07 5.55 5.74
CA VAL A 39 8.03 4.85 4.90
C VAL A 39 7.61 3.40 4.62
N GLN A 40 7.12 2.70 5.64
CA GLN A 40 6.71 1.30 5.45
C GLN A 40 5.56 1.18 4.48
N GLY A 41 4.56 2.04 4.61
CA GLY A 41 3.42 2.05 3.69
C GLY A 41 3.84 2.38 2.26
N LEU A 42 4.74 3.35 2.11
CA LEU A 42 5.26 3.72 0.80
C LEU A 42 5.99 2.55 0.14
N ARG A 43 6.87 1.88 0.89
CA ARG A 43 7.60 0.72 0.37
C ARG A 43 6.66 -0.39 -0.03
N LEU A 44 5.63 -0.61 0.75
CA LEU A 44 4.64 -1.63 0.46
C LEU A 44 3.92 -1.33 -0.86
N ILE A 45 3.49 -0.09 -1.05
CA ILE A 45 2.79 0.31 -2.28
C ILE A 45 3.72 0.16 -3.49
N ARG A 46 4.98 0.57 -3.36
CA ARG A 46 5.93 0.52 -4.47
C ARG A 46 6.31 -0.90 -4.86
N ASN A 47 6.31 -1.83 -3.91
CA ASN A 47 6.65 -3.21 -4.17
C ASN A 47 5.44 -4.09 -4.41
N TRP A 48 4.26 -3.52 -4.38
CA TRP A 48 3.02 -4.25 -4.54
C TRP A 48 2.91 -4.84 -5.93
N ARG A 49 2.63 -6.13 -6.00
CA ARG A 49 2.42 -6.80 -7.28
C ARG A 49 1.21 -7.72 -7.17
N ALA A 50 0.34 -7.64 -8.17
CA ALA A 50 -0.78 -8.57 -8.26
C ALA A 50 -0.25 -9.99 -8.43
N GLY A 51 -0.82 -10.93 -7.70
CA GLY A 51 -0.41 -12.32 -7.77
C GLY A 51 0.73 -12.71 -6.85
N ALA A 52 1.43 -11.73 -6.24
CA ALA A 52 2.46 -12.02 -5.26
C ALA A 52 1.84 -12.42 -3.93
N THR A 53 2.59 -13.15 -3.11
CA THR A 53 2.16 -13.46 -1.75
C THR A 53 2.63 -12.37 -0.80
N ALA A 54 1.98 -12.29 0.36
CA ALA A 54 2.39 -11.35 1.39
C ALA A 54 3.84 -11.60 1.83
N GLY A 55 4.24 -12.86 1.91
CA GLY A 55 5.61 -13.22 2.28
C GLY A 55 6.63 -12.75 1.26
N GLU A 56 6.31 -12.84 -0.02
CA GLU A 56 7.21 -12.37 -1.08
C GLU A 56 7.41 -10.86 -1.01
N ILE A 57 6.34 -10.10 -0.82
CA ILE A 57 6.43 -8.65 -0.71
C ILE A 57 7.20 -8.26 0.55
N ALA A 58 6.93 -8.92 1.67
CA ALA A 58 7.64 -8.64 2.92
C ALA A 58 9.14 -8.90 2.78
N ALA A 59 9.52 -9.98 2.10
CA ALA A 59 10.93 -10.31 1.90
C ALA A 59 11.63 -9.25 1.03
N GLU A 60 10.97 -8.77 -0.01
CA GLU A 60 11.54 -7.75 -0.88
C GLU A 60 11.75 -6.43 -0.14
N ILE A 61 10.78 -6.02 0.65
CA ILE A 61 10.87 -4.79 1.42
C ILE A 61 11.98 -4.90 2.48
N SER A 62 12.09 -6.07 3.12
CA SER A 62 13.12 -6.29 4.14
C SER A 62 14.52 -6.20 3.54
N ARG A 63 14.69 -6.63 2.29
CA ARG A 63 15.99 -6.52 1.62
C ARG A 63 16.39 -5.07 1.35
N ASP A 64 15.42 -4.17 1.26
CA ASP A 64 15.69 -2.74 1.10
C ASP A 64 16.01 -2.04 2.41
N GLY A 65 16.10 -2.79 3.50
CA GLY A 65 16.47 -2.25 4.79
C GLY A 65 15.29 -1.78 5.64
N VAL A 66 14.08 -2.01 5.21
CA VAL A 66 12.87 -1.68 5.98
C VAL A 66 12.29 -2.99 6.51
N PRO A 67 12.44 -3.30 7.81
CA PRO A 67 11.93 -4.55 8.35
C PRO A 67 10.42 -4.64 8.17
N MET A 68 9.95 -5.75 7.60
CA MET A 68 8.52 -5.96 7.42
C MET A 68 8.22 -7.44 7.46
N LYS A 69 7.14 -7.80 8.14
CA LYS A 69 6.69 -9.18 8.27
C LYS A 69 5.53 -9.43 7.33
N ALA A 70 5.34 -10.71 6.96
CA ALA A 70 4.22 -11.09 6.10
C ALA A 70 2.87 -10.68 6.71
N ASP A 71 2.72 -10.76 8.04
CA ASP A 71 1.50 -10.35 8.71
C ASP A 71 1.19 -8.87 8.50
N GLU A 72 2.21 -8.03 8.46
CA GLU A 72 2.04 -6.60 8.21
C GLU A 72 1.55 -6.36 6.79
N VAL A 73 2.12 -7.07 5.82
CA VAL A 73 1.68 -6.97 4.43
C VAL A 73 0.23 -7.46 4.30
N ALA A 74 -0.09 -8.59 4.92
CA ALA A 74 -1.44 -9.13 4.88
C ALA A 74 -2.46 -8.18 5.53
N GLY A 75 -2.08 -7.54 6.64
CA GLY A 75 -2.93 -6.55 7.29
C GLY A 75 -3.19 -5.35 6.41
N MET A 76 -2.16 -4.88 5.73
CA MET A 76 -2.29 -3.76 4.80
C MET A 76 -3.17 -4.16 3.60
N ALA A 77 -3.03 -5.39 3.12
CA ALA A 77 -3.86 -5.89 2.03
C ALA A 77 -5.34 -5.88 2.42
N ARG A 78 -5.66 -6.31 3.64
CA ARG A 78 -7.03 -6.27 4.14
C ARG A 78 -7.55 -4.84 4.25
N PHE A 79 -6.72 -3.93 4.73
CA PHE A 79 -7.08 -2.51 4.80
C PHE A 79 -7.36 -1.95 3.40
N MET A 80 -6.48 -2.25 2.45
CA MET A 80 -6.64 -1.79 1.07
C MET A 80 -7.95 -2.31 0.46
N ALA A 81 -8.25 -3.58 0.67
CA ALA A 81 -9.48 -4.16 0.15
C ALA A 81 -10.71 -3.54 0.80
N ALA A 82 -10.69 -3.35 2.11
CA ALA A 82 -11.80 -2.76 2.84
C ALA A 82 -12.04 -1.30 2.42
N SER A 83 -10.98 -0.61 2.01
CA SER A 83 -11.06 0.79 1.57
C SER A 83 -11.31 0.92 0.07
N ASN A 84 -11.52 -0.19 -0.64
CA ASN A 84 -11.76 -0.22 -2.09
C ASN A 84 -10.59 0.32 -2.91
N LEU A 85 -9.39 0.11 -2.42
CA LEU A 85 -8.18 0.57 -3.11
C LEU A 85 -7.62 -0.49 -4.06
N THR A 86 -8.17 -1.71 -4.04
CA THR A 86 -7.73 -2.79 -4.93
C THR A 86 -8.61 -2.87 -6.16
N ALA A 87 -7.99 -3.25 -7.27
CA ALA A 87 -8.69 -3.41 -8.54
C ALA A 87 -9.45 -4.73 -8.64
N ALA A 88 -9.16 -5.65 -7.75
CA ALA A 88 -9.79 -6.96 -7.77
C ALA A 88 -11.23 -6.81 -7.37
N GLY A 89 -11.96 -6.74 -8.14
CA GLY A 89 -13.31 -6.68 -7.86
C GLY A 89 -13.96 -7.94 -7.89
N THR A 90 -13.64 -7.81 -8.06
CA THR A 90 -14.15 -8.29 -8.34
C THR A 90 -14.95 -8.65 -9.01
N PRO A 91 -15.09 -9.09 -9.06
CA PRO A 91 -15.81 -9.42 -10.01
C PRO A 91 -17.22 -9.43 -9.92
N GLN A 92 -17.29 -9.08 -9.77
CA GLN A 92 -18.22 -9.14 -9.81
C GLN A 92 -18.82 -8.96 -10.03
N ASP A 93 -18.68 -8.93 -10.09
CA ASP A 93 -19.08 -8.79 -10.31
C ASP A 93 -19.52 -8.77 -10.62
#